data_2d899836017f4395b1f7b8d895487c9b
#
_entry.id   2d899836017f4395b1f7b8d895487c9b
#
_cell.length_a   1.000
_cell.length_b   1.000
_cell.length_c   1.000
_cell.angle_alpha   90.00
_cell.angle_beta   90.00
_cell.angle_gamma   90.00
#
_symmetry.space_group_name_H-M   'P 1'
#
loop_
_entity.id
_entity.type
_entity.pdbx_description
1 polymer ?
#
loop_
_entity_poly.entity_id
_entity_poly.type
_entity_poly.pdbx_seq_one_letter_code
_entity_poly.pdbx_strand_id
1 'polypeptide(L)'
;MDALRAAELSGYGDRWMLKDFLSASLAKSMPEKEIFEVCFSRFFSLDYITGEDFPLDNESLSPILQGEAPLTQMFISGDVGGLAMALRAAGESANIRSIQSWTQKGLFMQRLFQELGLEGLNRDIRRLAEVGGQDALNQVKALESMRDNLMERVRTLVERQLELYAARRSYELSEGYIRNARLSALDERDLARIHKIIQRMVKHLKDRYSRRPRAARRGHLDFRKTFRKSITYGGLPFDTQWKSKKIDRPEIVVICDVSRSVSNIVRFFLLILYRLNEVISRIRSFVFCTNLVEVSPLFEMHPLHEALAMLRSGAGIPILLGRTDYGGSLLDFKDQYSDCLTKRATVIILGDARNNYSEPHTEALRFISERCKRLIWLNPETPSLWGSGDSEMKKYLPYCSVARECSTLRHLERVVEYLLRVHDR
;
A
#
# COMPACT_ATOMS: atom_id res chain seq x y z
N MET A 1 -5.46 3.81 -11.03
CA MET A 1 -5.97 4.08 -12.39
C MET A 1 -7.32 4.78 -12.35
N ASP A 2 -8.24 4.37 -11.48
CA ASP A 2 -9.60 4.94 -11.44
C ASP A 2 -9.66 6.42 -11.00
N ALA A 3 -8.78 6.83 -10.08
CA ALA A 3 -8.72 8.23 -9.62
C ALA A 3 -8.20 9.22 -10.70
N LEU A 4 -7.25 8.79 -11.54
CA LEU A 4 -6.78 9.61 -12.66
C LEU A 4 -7.86 9.77 -13.72
N ARG A 5 -8.59 8.70 -14.03
CA ARG A 5 -9.76 8.77 -14.92
C ARG A 5 -10.88 9.63 -14.36
N ALA A 6 -11.12 9.55 -13.05
CA ALA A 6 -12.09 10.40 -12.39
C ALA A 6 -11.70 11.88 -12.48
N ALA A 7 -10.44 12.21 -12.31
CA ALA A 7 -9.92 13.56 -12.48
C ALA A 7 -9.98 14.07 -13.93
N GLU A 8 -9.68 13.20 -14.91
CA GLU A 8 -9.84 13.51 -16.34
C GLU A 8 -11.28 13.78 -16.75
N LEU A 9 -12.23 13.00 -16.20
CA LEU A 9 -13.67 13.14 -16.49
C LEU A 9 -14.30 14.36 -15.84
N SER A 10 -13.89 14.71 -14.60
CA SER A 10 -14.40 15.89 -13.90
C SER A 10 -13.84 17.20 -14.45
N GLY A 11 -12.71 17.15 -15.16
CA GLY A 11 -11.92 18.34 -15.47
C GLY A 11 -11.26 18.92 -14.21
N TYR A 12 -10.36 19.90 -14.44
CA TYR A 12 -9.61 20.55 -13.35
C TYR A 12 -10.15 21.94 -13.00
N GLY A 13 -11.24 22.35 -13.66
CA GLY A 13 -11.79 23.71 -13.53
C GLY A 13 -12.71 23.90 -12.32
N ASP A 14 -13.38 22.86 -11.88
CA ASP A 14 -14.29 22.89 -10.72
C ASP A 14 -13.75 22.00 -9.59
N ARG A 15 -13.33 22.64 -8.50
CA ARG A 15 -12.77 21.98 -7.33
C ARG A 15 -13.79 21.09 -6.61
N TRP A 16 -15.05 21.51 -6.52
CA TRP A 16 -16.09 20.74 -5.84
C TRP A 16 -16.37 19.46 -6.60
N MET A 17 -16.49 19.59 -7.90
CA MET A 17 -16.69 18.47 -8.79
C MET A 17 -15.51 17.50 -8.76
N LEU A 18 -14.28 18.01 -8.81
CA LEU A 18 -13.06 17.22 -8.65
C LEU A 18 -13.00 16.51 -7.30
N LYS A 19 -13.37 17.20 -6.20
CA LYS A 19 -13.43 16.63 -4.85
C LYS A 19 -14.38 15.44 -4.79
N ASP A 20 -15.59 15.60 -5.32
CA ASP A 20 -16.63 14.57 -5.28
C ASP A 20 -16.24 13.35 -6.12
N PHE A 21 -15.72 13.54 -7.33
CA PHE A 21 -15.24 12.45 -8.17
C PHE A 21 -14.06 11.70 -7.57
N LEU A 22 -13.08 12.41 -7.01
CA LEU A 22 -11.96 11.80 -6.32
C LEU A 22 -12.39 11.10 -5.02
N SER A 23 -13.31 11.69 -4.25
CA SER A 23 -13.89 11.07 -3.06
C SER A 23 -14.58 9.76 -3.39
N ALA A 24 -15.42 9.75 -4.41
CA ALA A 24 -16.13 8.55 -4.86
C ALA A 24 -15.18 7.45 -5.36
N SER A 25 -14.05 7.80 -5.97
CA SER A 25 -13.08 6.85 -6.49
C SER A 25 -12.13 6.32 -5.44
N LEU A 26 -11.71 7.14 -4.48
CA LEU A 26 -10.65 6.84 -3.50
C LEU A 26 -11.19 6.38 -2.14
N ALA A 27 -12.30 6.97 -1.67
CA ALA A 27 -12.89 6.66 -0.38
C ALA A 27 -13.96 5.57 -0.52
N LYS A 28 -13.75 4.42 0.13
CA LYS A 28 -14.65 3.25 0.09
C LYS A 28 -15.52 3.12 1.35
N SER A 29 -15.29 3.95 2.36
CA SER A 29 -16.00 3.93 3.65
C SER A 29 -16.13 5.33 4.23
N MET A 30 -17.08 5.55 5.15
CA MET A 30 -17.27 6.86 5.81
C MET A 30 -16.01 7.38 6.50
N PRO A 31 -15.25 6.58 7.28
CA PRO A 31 -13.98 7.04 7.85
C PRO A 31 -12.93 7.42 6.79
N GLU A 32 -12.89 6.71 5.66
CA GLU A 32 -11.99 7.07 4.56
C GLU A 32 -12.39 8.37 3.88
N LYS A 33 -13.71 8.64 3.81
CA LYS A 33 -14.23 9.90 3.28
C LYS A 33 -13.84 11.09 4.15
N GLU A 34 -13.93 10.97 5.46
CA GLU A 34 -13.48 12.01 6.42
C GLU A 34 -11.98 12.30 6.27
N ILE A 35 -11.16 11.25 6.21
CA ILE A 35 -9.71 11.37 5.98
C ILE A 35 -9.44 12.02 4.61
N PHE A 36 -10.16 11.60 3.58
CA PHE A 36 -10.03 12.17 2.24
C PHE A 36 -10.37 13.66 2.25
N GLU A 37 -11.45 14.07 2.90
CA GLU A 37 -11.86 15.48 2.99
C GLU A 37 -10.80 16.35 3.64
N VAL A 38 -10.20 15.87 4.73
CA VAL A 38 -9.09 16.56 5.41
C VAL A 38 -7.87 16.64 4.49
N CYS A 39 -7.49 15.54 3.84
CA CYS A 39 -6.34 15.51 2.94
C CYS A 39 -6.56 16.39 1.71
N PHE A 40 -7.74 16.31 1.09
CA PHE A 40 -8.09 17.12 -0.08
C PHE A 40 -8.09 18.62 0.26
N SER A 41 -8.74 19.00 1.34
CA SER A 41 -8.76 20.39 1.80
C SER A 41 -7.37 20.92 2.11
N ARG A 42 -6.50 20.09 2.72
CA ARG A 42 -5.11 20.44 2.99
C ARG A 42 -4.26 20.54 1.71
N PHE A 43 -4.47 19.67 0.74
CA PHE A 43 -3.71 19.68 -0.51
C PHE A 43 -4.06 20.89 -1.40
N PHE A 44 -5.36 21.18 -1.54
CA PHE A 44 -5.86 22.27 -2.39
C PHE A 44 -6.05 23.60 -1.64
N SER A 45 -5.54 23.74 -0.44
CA SER A 45 -5.68 24.97 0.34
C SER A 45 -4.79 26.12 -0.15
N LEU A 46 -3.84 25.84 -1.06
CA LEU A 46 -3.07 26.89 -1.76
C LEU A 46 -3.95 27.71 -2.71
N ASP A 47 -5.08 27.15 -3.16
CA ASP A 47 -5.97 27.82 -4.10
C ASP A 47 -7.03 28.70 -3.38
N TYR A 48 -6.98 28.81 -2.04
CA TYR A 48 -7.94 29.54 -1.23
C TYR A 48 -7.33 30.76 -0.56
N ILE A 49 -7.03 31.75 -1.35
CA ILE A 49 -7.00 33.14 -0.90
C ILE A 49 -8.33 33.72 -1.37
N THR A 50 -9.29 33.83 -0.46
CA THR A 50 -10.56 34.51 -0.72
C THR A 50 -10.45 35.98 -0.37
N GLY A 51 -11.32 36.84 -0.95
CA GLY A 51 -11.36 38.26 -0.58
C GLY A 51 -11.60 38.53 0.91
N GLU A 52 -12.17 37.53 1.63
CA GLU A 52 -12.36 37.59 3.09
C GLU A 52 -11.03 37.50 3.87
N ASP A 53 -9.99 36.91 3.25
CA ASP A 53 -8.67 36.73 3.86
C ASP A 53 -7.84 38.03 3.87
N PHE A 54 -8.21 38.99 3.05
CA PHE A 54 -7.65 40.34 3.00
C PHE A 54 -8.82 41.33 3.05
N PRO A 55 -9.31 41.69 4.22
CA PRO A 55 -10.33 42.73 4.34
C PRO A 55 -9.67 44.06 3.89
N LEU A 56 -9.94 44.41 2.66
CA LEU A 56 -9.52 45.65 2.07
C LEU A 56 -10.62 46.69 2.38
N ASP A 57 -10.40 47.51 3.39
CA ASP A 57 -11.14 48.75 3.51
C ASP A 57 -10.69 49.68 2.37
N ASN A 58 -11.30 49.49 1.22
CA ASN A 58 -11.01 50.30 0.00
C ASN A 58 -11.30 51.81 0.19
N GLU A 59 -11.99 52.20 1.23
CA GLU A 59 -12.28 53.61 1.51
C GLU A 59 -11.08 54.39 2.09
N SER A 60 -10.05 53.71 2.61
CA SER A 60 -8.90 54.33 3.26
C SER A 60 -7.70 54.62 2.35
N LEU A 61 -7.69 54.08 1.13
CA LEU A 61 -6.56 54.18 0.23
C LEU A 61 -6.83 55.23 -0.89
N SER A 62 -6.63 56.48 -0.57
CA SER A 62 -6.66 57.58 -1.54
C SER A 62 -5.49 57.47 -2.55
N PRO A 63 -5.62 57.97 -3.79
CA PRO A 63 -4.65 57.78 -4.90
C PRO A 63 -3.36 58.60 -4.77
N ILE A 64 -2.84 58.83 -3.56
CA ILE A 64 -1.65 59.64 -3.30
C ILE A 64 -0.35 58.92 -3.69
N LEU A 65 -0.40 57.58 -3.86
CA LEU A 65 0.76 56.81 -4.20
C LEU A 65 0.61 56.00 -5.48
N GLN A 66 1.46 56.29 -6.42
CA GLN A 66 1.93 55.30 -7.42
C GLN A 66 2.97 54.42 -6.69
N GLY A 67 2.56 53.32 -6.03
CA GLY A 67 3.50 52.37 -5.48
C GLY A 67 4.30 51.76 -6.58
N GLU A 68 5.65 51.80 -6.47
CA GLU A 68 6.54 51.26 -7.48
C GLU A 68 6.64 49.75 -7.47
N ALA A 69 6.44 49.14 -6.28
CA ALA A 69 6.53 47.69 -6.10
C ALA A 69 5.24 46.98 -6.55
N PRO A 70 5.32 45.87 -7.28
CA PRO A 70 4.16 45.13 -7.76
C PRO A 70 3.23 44.67 -6.60
N LEU A 71 3.81 44.27 -5.47
CA LEU A 71 3.05 43.83 -4.28
C LEU A 71 2.28 45.01 -3.67
N THR A 72 2.87 46.23 -3.62
CA THR A 72 2.21 47.44 -3.17
C THR A 72 1.03 47.81 -4.07
N GLN A 73 1.17 47.68 -5.36
CA GLN A 73 0.10 47.93 -6.35
C GLN A 73 -1.07 46.95 -6.15
N MET A 74 -0.77 45.65 -5.94
CA MET A 74 -1.80 44.63 -5.66
C MET A 74 -2.58 44.96 -4.36
N PHE A 75 -1.89 45.42 -3.34
CA PHE A 75 -2.56 45.81 -2.09
C PHE A 75 -3.44 47.07 -2.27
N ILE A 76 -2.97 48.08 -2.97
CA ILE A 76 -3.72 49.32 -3.23
C ILE A 76 -4.92 49.09 -4.16
N SER A 77 -4.76 48.24 -5.19
CA SER A 77 -5.84 47.90 -6.12
C SER A 77 -6.84 46.91 -5.60
N GLY A 78 -6.55 46.25 -4.46
CA GLY A 78 -7.40 45.21 -3.93
C GLY A 78 -7.42 43.96 -4.81
N ASP A 79 -6.37 43.72 -5.59
CA ASP A 79 -6.27 42.56 -6.49
C ASP A 79 -5.89 41.29 -5.72
N VAL A 80 -6.91 40.70 -5.07
CA VAL A 80 -6.78 39.44 -4.34
C VAL A 80 -6.38 38.29 -5.28
N GLY A 81 -6.88 38.32 -6.53
CA GLY A 81 -6.57 37.30 -7.53
C GLY A 81 -5.10 37.32 -7.94
N GLY A 82 -4.58 38.54 -8.21
CA GLY A 82 -3.14 38.76 -8.50
C GLY A 82 -2.25 38.34 -7.34
N LEU A 83 -2.64 38.65 -6.11
CA LEU A 83 -1.92 38.26 -4.89
C LEU A 83 -1.87 36.72 -4.72
N ALA A 84 -2.99 36.04 -4.98
CA ALA A 84 -3.06 34.58 -4.94
C ALA A 84 -2.15 33.93 -5.97
N MET A 85 -2.15 34.48 -7.21
CA MET A 85 -1.27 34.02 -8.30
C MET A 85 0.20 34.27 -7.95
N ALA A 86 0.54 35.45 -7.41
CA ALA A 86 1.90 35.79 -7.00
C ALA A 86 2.40 34.84 -5.89
N LEU A 87 1.57 34.53 -4.88
CA LEU A 87 1.92 33.60 -3.83
C LEU A 87 2.13 32.18 -4.35
N ARG A 88 1.30 31.73 -5.30
CA ARG A 88 1.45 30.44 -5.96
C ARG A 88 2.75 30.36 -6.77
N ALA A 89 3.02 31.37 -7.61
CA ALA A 89 4.25 31.46 -8.39
C ALA A 89 5.49 31.48 -7.49
N ALA A 90 5.47 32.27 -6.40
CA ALA A 90 6.53 32.31 -5.41
C ALA A 90 6.73 30.93 -4.73
N GLY A 91 5.65 30.21 -4.44
CA GLY A 91 5.71 28.85 -3.90
C GLY A 91 6.34 27.84 -4.85
N GLU A 92 6.06 27.94 -6.14
CA GLU A 92 6.66 27.12 -7.19
C GLU A 92 8.15 27.46 -7.38
N SER A 93 8.49 28.77 -7.50
CA SER A 93 9.88 29.24 -7.63
C SER A 93 10.74 28.87 -6.43
N ALA A 94 10.21 29.05 -5.21
CA ALA A 94 10.91 28.67 -3.99
C ALA A 94 10.98 27.14 -3.79
N ASN A 95 10.32 26.35 -4.65
CA ASN A 95 10.22 24.88 -4.55
C ASN A 95 9.80 24.42 -3.15
N ILE A 96 8.75 25.04 -2.60
CA ILE A 96 8.27 24.78 -1.22
C ILE A 96 7.96 23.30 -0.97
N ARG A 97 7.62 22.53 -2.03
CA ARG A 97 7.34 21.09 -1.94
C ARG A 97 8.57 20.25 -1.56
N SER A 98 9.78 20.82 -1.67
CA SER A 98 11.03 20.15 -1.31
C SER A 98 11.41 20.29 0.16
N ILE A 99 10.61 20.99 0.97
CA ILE A 99 10.86 21.17 2.41
C ILE A 99 10.79 19.84 3.14
N GLN A 100 11.84 19.50 3.90
CA GLN A 100 11.99 18.20 4.56
C GLN A 100 12.16 18.26 6.07
N SER A 101 12.48 19.42 6.63
CA SER A 101 12.72 19.56 8.07
C SER A 101 12.30 20.92 8.62
N TRP A 102 11.98 20.95 9.91
CA TRP A 102 11.66 22.18 10.64
C TRP A 102 12.78 23.23 10.61
N THR A 103 14.04 22.77 10.54
CA THR A 103 15.20 23.67 10.44
C THR A 103 15.25 24.45 9.13
N GLN A 104 14.60 23.96 8.09
CA GLN A 104 14.51 24.62 6.78
C GLN A 104 13.40 25.66 6.71
N LYS A 105 12.49 25.72 7.69
CA LYS A 105 11.33 26.64 7.71
C LYS A 105 11.74 28.08 7.44
N GLY A 106 12.74 28.59 8.18
CA GLY A 106 13.22 29.97 8.02
C GLY A 106 13.75 30.26 6.62
N LEU A 107 14.50 29.31 6.06
CA LEU A 107 15.05 29.43 4.70
C LEU A 107 13.95 29.53 3.63
N PHE A 108 12.93 28.68 3.71
CA PHE A 108 11.83 28.69 2.74
C PHE A 108 10.94 29.93 2.91
N MET A 109 10.69 30.38 4.14
CA MET A 109 10.01 31.65 4.39
C MET A 109 10.76 32.83 3.79
N GLN A 110 12.09 32.91 3.97
CA GLN A 110 12.92 33.95 3.40
C GLN A 110 12.88 33.95 1.85
N ARG A 111 12.97 32.76 1.23
CA ARG A 111 12.85 32.65 -0.23
C ARG A 111 11.49 33.12 -0.73
N LEU A 112 10.40 32.72 -0.07
CA LEU A 112 9.07 33.16 -0.44
C LEU A 112 8.91 34.69 -0.32
N PHE A 113 9.43 35.31 0.73
CA PHE A 113 9.40 36.77 0.91
C PHE A 113 10.21 37.48 -0.17
N GLN A 114 11.34 36.90 -0.59
CA GLN A 114 12.16 37.44 -1.67
C GLN A 114 11.44 37.36 -3.02
N GLU A 115 10.85 36.22 -3.35
CA GLU A 115 10.09 36.02 -4.59
C GLU A 115 8.83 36.90 -4.66
N LEU A 116 8.17 37.13 -3.54
CA LEU A 116 7.02 38.03 -3.43
C LEU A 116 7.40 39.52 -3.51
N GLY A 117 8.68 39.86 -3.40
CA GLY A 117 9.12 41.24 -3.44
C GLY A 117 8.82 42.08 -2.19
N LEU A 118 8.81 41.41 -1.00
CA LEU A 118 8.51 42.06 0.29
C LEU A 118 9.44 43.25 0.58
N GLU A 119 10.68 43.23 0.09
CA GLU A 119 11.62 44.34 0.22
C GLU A 119 11.16 45.60 -0.50
N GLY A 120 10.48 45.44 -1.64
CA GLY A 120 9.86 46.53 -2.39
C GLY A 120 8.74 47.20 -1.56
N LEU A 121 7.83 46.41 -1.03
CA LEU A 121 6.75 46.86 -0.14
C LEU A 121 7.32 47.64 1.06
N ASN A 122 8.34 47.08 1.73
CA ASN A 122 8.95 47.75 2.89
C ASN A 122 9.64 49.07 2.52
N ARG A 123 10.18 49.22 1.30
CA ARG A 123 10.73 50.50 0.80
C ARG A 123 9.60 51.51 0.57
N ASP A 124 8.50 51.10 0.00
CA ASP A 124 7.35 51.97 -0.23
C ASP A 124 6.72 52.45 1.08
N ILE A 125 6.59 51.53 2.06
CA ILE A 125 6.11 51.90 3.44
C ILE A 125 7.04 52.96 4.04
N ARG A 126 8.37 52.84 3.97
CA ARG A 126 9.31 53.83 4.51
C ARG A 126 9.21 55.17 3.83
N ARG A 127 9.12 55.18 2.49
CA ARG A 127 8.93 56.43 1.72
C ARG A 127 7.67 57.17 2.11
N LEU A 128 6.56 56.41 2.33
CA LEU A 128 5.29 56.98 2.82
C LEU A 128 5.42 57.56 4.20
N ALA A 129 6.12 56.90 5.10
CA ALA A 129 6.34 57.39 6.44
C ALA A 129 7.17 58.71 6.48
N GLU A 130 8.08 58.90 5.47
CA GLU A 130 8.88 60.13 5.31
C GLU A 130 8.09 61.30 4.77
N VAL A 131 7.03 61.07 3.97
CA VAL A 131 6.19 62.14 3.40
C VAL A 131 5.41 62.88 4.50
N GLY A 132 5.03 62.18 5.58
CA GLY A 132 4.31 62.79 6.74
C GLY A 132 2.87 63.18 6.39
N GLY A 133 2.07 63.49 7.43
CA GLY A 133 0.66 63.81 7.31
C GLY A 133 -0.25 62.70 7.82
N GLN A 134 -1.47 63.07 8.24
CA GLN A 134 -2.39 62.09 8.89
C GLN A 134 -2.82 61.00 7.90
N ASP A 135 -3.05 61.33 6.63
CA ASP A 135 -3.46 60.40 5.60
C ASP A 135 -2.34 59.40 5.25
N ALA A 136 -1.09 59.87 5.17
CA ALA A 136 0.08 59.02 4.94
C ALA A 136 0.30 58.03 6.09
N LEU A 137 0.09 58.48 7.37
CA LEU A 137 0.18 57.62 8.52
C LEU A 137 -0.90 56.52 8.53
N ASN A 138 -2.12 56.85 8.10
CA ASN A 138 -3.21 55.86 7.99
C ASN A 138 -2.90 54.81 6.93
N GLN A 139 -2.34 55.25 5.77
CA GLN A 139 -1.93 54.33 4.70
C GLN A 139 -0.76 53.44 5.11
N VAL A 140 0.23 53.96 5.82
CA VAL A 140 1.33 53.18 6.38
C VAL A 140 0.79 52.06 7.29
N LYS A 141 -0.12 52.39 8.21
CA LYS A 141 -0.73 51.40 9.10
C LYS A 141 -1.50 50.33 8.33
N ALA A 142 -2.24 50.71 7.29
CA ALA A 142 -2.97 49.75 6.45
C ALA A 142 -2.01 48.82 5.73
N LEU A 143 -0.95 49.33 5.08
CA LEU A 143 0.06 48.51 4.40
C LEU A 143 0.85 47.62 5.36
N GLU A 144 1.17 48.09 6.57
CA GLU A 144 1.79 47.29 7.61
C GLU A 144 0.89 46.12 8.04
N SER A 145 -0.38 46.38 8.24
CA SER A 145 -1.36 45.33 8.59
C SER A 145 -1.48 44.29 7.48
N MET A 146 -1.54 44.73 6.21
CA MET A 146 -1.57 43.80 5.04
C MET A 146 -0.28 43.01 4.92
N ARG A 147 0.87 43.63 5.14
CA ARG A 147 2.17 42.93 5.16
C ARG A 147 2.19 41.86 6.26
N ASP A 148 1.75 42.17 7.46
CA ASP A 148 1.79 41.26 8.59
C ASP A 148 0.82 40.07 8.35
N ASN A 149 -0.35 40.33 7.78
CA ASN A 149 -1.27 39.28 7.32
C ASN A 149 -0.64 38.37 6.25
N LEU A 150 0.05 38.96 5.27
CA LEU A 150 0.77 38.17 4.24
C LEU A 150 1.87 37.31 4.87
N MET A 151 2.63 37.85 5.82
CA MET A 151 3.69 37.12 6.52
C MET A 151 3.13 35.93 7.29
N GLU A 152 2.01 36.07 7.97
CA GLU A 152 1.35 34.97 8.71
C GLU A 152 0.82 33.90 7.74
N ARG A 153 0.30 34.30 6.57
CA ARG A 153 -0.13 33.37 5.52
C ARG A 153 1.02 32.56 4.93
N VAL A 154 2.13 33.22 4.62
CA VAL A 154 3.36 32.55 4.16
C VAL A 154 3.83 31.56 5.23
N ARG A 155 3.80 31.93 6.49
CA ARG A 155 4.14 31.04 7.61
C ARG A 155 3.24 29.82 7.65
N THR A 156 1.93 30.02 7.62
CA THR A 156 0.95 28.93 7.63
C THR A 156 1.14 27.99 6.44
N LEU A 157 1.46 28.53 5.27
CA LEU A 157 1.73 27.77 4.05
C LEU A 157 2.96 26.87 4.21
N VAL A 158 4.06 27.39 4.75
CA VAL A 158 5.29 26.64 5.00
C VAL A 158 5.08 25.55 6.07
N GLU A 159 4.39 25.87 7.17
CA GLU A 159 4.06 24.91 8.24
C GLU A 159 3.20 23.77 7.72
N ARG A 160 2.20 24.06 6.91
CA ARG A 160 1.33 23.05 6.29
C ARG A 160 2.07 22.11 5.36
N GLN A 161 3.02 22.61 4.57
CA GLN A 161 3.86 21.75 3.72
C GLN A 161 4.76 20.82 4.56
N LEU A 162 5.29 21.32 5.66
CA LEU A 162 6.05 20.48 6.60
C LEU A 162 5.20 19.36 7.21
N GLU A 163 3.97 19.67 7.61
CA GLU A 163 3.04 18.66 8.16
C GLU A 163 2.71 17.57 7.14
N LEU A 164 2.44 17.94 5.89
CA LEU A 164 2.20 16.98 4.80
C LEU A 164 3.40 16.06 4.58
N TYR A 165 4.61 16.60 4.59
CA TYR A 165 5.84 15.82 4.47
C TYR A 165 6.05 14.89 5.67
N ALA A 166 5.86 15.40 6.89
CA ALA A 166 6.02 14.63 8.12
C ALA A 166 5.02 13.46 8.18
N ALA A 167 3.76 13.69 7.80
CA ALA A 167 2.74 12.64 7.75
C ALA A 167 3.10 11.54 6.74
N ARG A 168 3.56 11.91 5.54
CA ARG A 168 4.00 10.98 4.50
C ARG A 168 5.21 10.16 4.96
N ARG A 169 6.23 10.81 5.50
CA ARG A 169 7.45 10.15 5.97
C ARG A 169 7.19 9.22 7.15
N SER A 170 6.34 9.62 8.08
CA SER A 170 5.91 8.77 9.20
C SER A 170 5.22 7.50 8.70
N TYR A 171 4.37 7.61 7.68
CA TYR A 171 3.70 6.47 7.07
C TYR A 171 4.70 5.53 6.36
N GLU A 172 5.60 6.07 5.53
CA GLU A 172 6.62 5.29 4.80
C GLU A 172 7.59 4.58 5.76
N LEU A 173 8.04 5.25 6.82
CA LEU A 173 8.90 4.67 7.85
C LEU A 173 8.17 3.58 8.64
N SER A 174 6.91 3.80 8.99
CA SER A 174 6.07 2.83 9.69
C SER A 174 5.80 1.58 8.84
N GLU A 175 5.51 1.73 7.54
CA GLU A 175 5.32 0.59 6.64
C GLU A 175 6.63 -0.17 6.43
N GLY A 176 7.75 0.52 6.28
CA GLY A 176 9.08 -0.08 6.19
C GLY A 176 9.46 -0.85 7.45
N TYR A 177 9.15 -0.30 8.63
CA TYR A 177 9.33 -0.99 9.91
C TYR A 177 8.51 -2.27 9.99
N ILE A 178 7.19 -2.19 9.73
CA ILE A 178 6.28 -3.34 9.77
C ILE A 178 6.72 -4.47 8.82
N ARG A 179 7.22 -4.12 7.62
CA ARG A 179 7.70 -5.12 6.65
C ARG A 179 8.94 -5.88 7.11
N ASN A 180 9.82 -5.22 7.85
CA ASN A 180 11.10 -5.79 8.28
C ASN A 180 11.10 -6.28 9.74
N ALA A 181 10.14 -5.86 10.55
CA ALA A 181 10.00 -6.33 11.92
C ALA A 181 9.67 -7.82 11.96
N ARG A 182 10.15 -8.51 12.99
CA ARG A 182 9.78 -9.91 13.23
C ARG A 182 8.27 -9.99 13.50
N LEU A 183 7.59 -10.91 12.84
CA LEU A 183 6.14 -11.13 13.01
C LEU A 183 5.77 -11.40 14.47
N SER A 184 6.66 -12.04 15.24
CA SER A 184 6.48 -12.30 16.68
C SER A 184 6.52 -11.05 17.57
N ALA A 185 7.10 -9.95 17.06
CA ALA A 185 7.26 -8.68 17.79
C ALA A 185 6.21 -7.63 17.41
N LEU A 186 5.31 -7.94 16.48
CA LEU A 186 4.27 -7.02 16.01
C LEU A 186 3.04 -7.09 16.91
N ASP A 187 2.54 -5.92 17.30
CA ASP A 187 1.39 -5.75 18.19
C ASP A 187 0.04 -5.81 17.44
N GLU A 188 -1.04 -5.93 18.22
CA GLU A 188 -2.40 -5.87 17.68
C GLU A 188 -2.73 -4.55 16.98
N ARG A 189 -2.09 -3.46 17.39
CA ARG A 189 -2.22 -2.12 16.75
C ARG A 189 -1.72 -2.11 15.30
N ASP A 190 -0.77 -2.97 14.98
CA ASP A 190 -0.21 -3.10 13.64
C ASP A 190 -1.03 -4.00 12.73
N LEU A 191 -1.94 -4.82 13.29
CA LEU A 191 -2.75 -5.80 12.54
C LEU A 191 -3.54 -5.16 11.38
N ALA A 192 -4.14 -3.99 11.58
CA ALA A 192 -4.89 -3.30 10.52
C ALA A 192 -4.00 -2.90 9.34
N ARG A 193 -2.75 -2.48 9.63
CA ARG A 193 -1.76 -2.11 8.60
C ARG A 193 -1.22 -3.35 7.89
N ILE A 194 -0.92 -4.40 8.65
CA ILE A 194 -0.49 -5.70 8.13
C ILE A 194 -1.55 -6.28 7.21
N HIS A 195 -2.81 -6.20 7.61
CA HIS A 195 -3.96 -6.63 6.81
C HIS A 195 -3.99 -5.93 5.44
N LYS A 196 -3.79 -4.61 5.40
CA LYS A 196 -3.71 -3.85 4.15
C LYS A 196 -2.52 -4.27 3.27
N ILE A 197 -1.36 -4.58 3.88
CA ILE A 197 -0.18 -5.05 3.15
C ILE A 197 -0.46 -6.42 2.53
N ILE A 198 -0.96 -7.38 3.32
CA ILE A 198 -1.31 -8.72 2.85
C ILE A 198 -2.40 -8.66 1.76
N GLN A 199 -3.42 -7.82 1.93
CA GLN A 199 -4.46 -7.61 0.92
C GLN A 199 -3.87 -7.15 -0.42
N ARG A 200 -2.92 -6.21 -0.39
CA ARG A 200 -2.22 -5.75 -1.60
C ARG A 200 -1.41 -6.87 -2.24
N MET A 201 -0.69 -7.67 -1.45
CA MET A 201 0.07 -8.83 -1.93
C MET A 201 -0.83 -9.85 -2.63
N VAL A 202 -1.94 -10.21 -2.00
CA VAL A 202 -2.89 -11.20 -2.53
C VAL A 202 -3.63 -10.65 -3.77
N LYS A 203 -3.94 -9.35 -3.80
CA LYS A 203 -4.49 -8.69 -5.00
C LYS A 203 -3.51 -8.77 -6.19
N HIS A 204 -2.23 -8.56 -5.96
CA HIS A 204 -1.21 -8.74 -7.00
C HIS A 204 -1.18 -10.18 -7.54
N LEU A 205 -1.35 -11.17 -6.68
CA LEU A 205 -1.51 -12.57 -7.09
C LEU A 205 -2.75 -12.73 -7.99
N LYS A 206 -3.90 -12.24 -7.54
CA LYS A 206 -5.16 -12.32 -8.29
C LYS A 206 -5.05 -11.69 -9.68
N ASP A 207 -4.51 -10.49 -9.76
CA ASP A 207 -4.39 -9.75 -11.01
C ASP A 207 -3.48 -10.48 -12.00
N ARG A 208 -2.47 -11.18 -11.52
CA ARG A 208 -1.56 -11.94 -12.36
C ARG A 208 -2.17 -13.25 -12.86
N TYR A 209 -2.92 -13.97 -12.02
CA TYR A 209 -3.62 -15.19 -12.40
C TYR A 209 -4.90 -14.93 -13.21
N SER A 210 -5.53 -13.75 -13.09
CA SER A 210 -6.71 -13.38 -13.86
C SER A 210 -6.39 -12.79 -15.22
N ARG A 211 -5.14 -12.42 -15.50
CA ARG A 211 -4.74 -11.91 -16.83
C ARG A 211 -4.99 -12.98 -17.86
N ARG A 212 -5.95 -12.73 -18.77
CA ARG A 212 -6.14 -13.56 -19.94
C ARG A 212 -4.83 -13.61 -20.72
N PRO A 213 -4.40 -14.81 -21.19
CA PRO A 213 -3.20 -14.89 -22.01
C PRO A 213 -3.39 -13.96 -23.21
N ARG A 214 -2.52 -12.97 -23.35
CA ARG A 214 -2.46 -12.19 -24.58
C ARG A 214 -2.15 -13.15 -25.70
N ALA A 215 -2.90 -13.07 -26.79
CA ALA A 215 -2.62 -13.86 -27.97
C ALA A 215 -1.14 -13.66 -28.32
N ALA A 216 -0.37 -14.74 -28.24
CA ALA A 216 1.04 -14.67 -28.56
C ALA A 216 1.15 -14.29 -30.05
N ARG A 217 1.99 -13.31 -30.37
CA ARG A 217 2.30 -12.95 -31.77
C ARG A 217 3.42 -13.83 -32.35
N ARG A 218 3.95 -14.76 -31.54
CA ARG A 218 5.02 -15.72 -31.91
C ARG A 218 4.85 -17.01 -31.10
N GLY A 219 5.17 -18.15 -31.68
CA GLY A 219 5.11 -19.48 -31.04
C GLY A 219 4.55 -20.55 -31.96
N HIS A 220 3.83 -21.54 -31.44
CA HIS A 220 3.18 -22.57 -32.27
C HIS A 220 1.92 -22.00 -32.92
N LEU A 221 1.84 -22.14 -34.26
CA LEU A 221 0.69 -21.75 -35.04
C LEU A 221 -0.53 -22.60 -34.66
N ASP A 222 -1.69 -21.96 -34.42
CA ASP A 222 -2.97 -22.65 -34.28
C ASP A 222 -3.57 -22.84 -35.69
N PHE A 223 -3.19 -23.93 -36.35
CA PHE A 223 -3.62 -24.24 -37.71
C PHE A 223 -5.15 -24.21 -37.84
N ARG A 224 -5.88 -24.81 -36.87
CA ARG A 224 -7.35 -24.86 -36.92
C ARG A 224 -8.00 -23.47 -36.89
N LYS A 225 -7.53 -22.59 -36.03
CA LYS A 225 -8.04 -21.23 -35.93
C LYS A 225 -7.59 -20.39 -37.12
N THR A 226 -6.36 -20.52 -37.56
CA THR A 226 -5.83 -19.85 -38.75
C THR A 226 -6.62 -20.22 -39.98
N PHE A 227 -6.82 -21.51 -40.26
CA PHE A 227 -7.61 -21.96 -41.41
C PHE A 227 -9.09 -21.55 -41.32
N ARG A 228 -9.72 -21.66 -40.16
CA ARG A 228 -11.10 -21.21 -40.01
C ARG A 228 -11.26 -19.72 -40.31
N LYS A 229 -10.28 -18.91 -39.96
CA LYS A 229 -10.27 -17.48 -40.22
C LYS A 229 -9.89 -17.13 -41.67
N SER A 230 -9.09 -17.98 -42.34
CA SER A 230 -8.68 -17.80 -43.72
C SER A 230 -9.81 -18.09 -44.75
N ILE A 231 -10.87 -18.77 -44.34
CA ILE A 231 -12.04 -19.03 -45.19
C ILE A 231 -12.64 -17.72 -45.70
N THR A 232 -12.70 -16.70 -44.84
CA THR A 232 -13.20 -15.35 -45.21
C THR A 232 -12.29 -14.65 -46.22
N TYR A 233 -11.04 -15.10 -46.39
CA TYR A 233 -10.08 -14.53 -47.31
C TYR A 233 -9.71 -15.50 -48.45
N GLY A 234 -10.66 -16.33 -48.88
CA GLY A 234 -10.46 -17.28 -49.98
C GLY A 234 -9.45 -18.40 -49.67
N GLY A 235 -9.23 -18.71 -48.37
CA GLY A 235 -8.32 -19.78 -47.97
C GLY A 235 -6.87 -19.31 -47.72
N LEU A 236 -6.53 -18.06 -48.01
CA LEU A 236 -5.18 -17.54 -47.78
C LEU A 236 -5.00 -17.08 -46.31
N PRO A 237 -3.94 -17.57 -45.62
CA PRO A 237 -3.72 -17.31 -44.18
C PRO A 237 -3.15 -15.91 -43.90
N PHE A 238 -3.87 -14.84 -44.24
CA PHE A 238 -3.46 -13.46 -43.98
C PHE A 238 -3.37 -13.15 -42.48
N ASP A 239 -4.20 -13.81 -41.64
CA ASP A 239 -4.29 -13.54 -40.23
C ASP A 239 -3.93 -14.81 -39.43
N THR A 240 -2.63 -14.93 -39.12
CA THR A 240 -2.10 -16.11 -38.42
C THR A 240 -2.50 -16.07 -36.95
N GLN A 241 -3.14 -17.14 -36.48
CA GLN A 241 -3.51 -17.31 -35.08
C GLN A 241 -2.50 -18.22 -34.38
N TRP A 242 -1.96 -17.75 -33.28
CA TRP A 242 -0.98 -18.48 -32.48
C TRP A 242 -1.66 -19.20 -31.31
N LYS A 243 -1.18 -20.38 -30.95
CA LYS A 243 -1.66 -21.07 -29.76
C LYS A 243 -1.31 -20.23 -28.52
N SER A 244 -2.33 -19.78 -27.80
CA SER A 244 -2.10 -19.14 -26.48
C SER A 244 -1.68 -20.19 -25.47
N LYS A 245 -0.60 -19.95 -24.74
CA LYS A 245 -0.20 -20.79 -23.62
C LYS A 245 -1.32 -20.71 -22.57
N LYS A 246 -1.98 -21.84 -22.29
CA LYS A 246 -3.00 -21.91 -21.26
C LYS A 246 -2.32 -21.60 -19.92
N ILE A 247 -2.73 -20.54 -19.24
CA ILE A 247 -2.24 -20.29 -17.89
C ILE A 247 -2.91 -21.33 -16.99
N ASP A 248 -2.15 -22.32 -16.56
CA ASP A 248 -2.63 -23.29 -15.59
C ASP A 248 -2.84 -22.59 -14.26
N ARG A 249 -4.04 -22.75 -13.69
CA ARG A 249 -4.31 -22.25 -12.35
C ARG A 249 -3.50 -23.08 -11.34
N PRO A 250 -2.80 -22.45 -10.39
CA PRO A 250 -2.02 -23.18 -9.41
C PRO A 250 -2.94 -24.02 -8.52
N GLU A 251 -2.52 -25.24 -8.25
CA GLU A 251 -3.06 -26.08 -7.20
C GLU A 251 -2.15 -25.90 -5.98
N ILE A 252 -2.68 -25.36 -4.91
CA ILE A 252 -1.89 -25.07 -3.71
C ILE A 252 -2.48 -25.85 -2.53
N VAL A 253 -1.61 -26.52 -1.82
CA VAL A 253 -1.91 -27.18 -0.55
C VAL A 253 -1.06 -26.50 0.51
N VAL A 254 -1.69 -26.03 1.59
CA VAL A 254 -0.98 -25.40 2.71
C VAL A 254 -1.23 -26.18 3.99
N ILE A 255 -0.16 -26.50 4.69
CA ILE A 255 -0.17 -27.21 5.97
C ILE A 255 0.47 -26.26 7.00
N CYS A 256 -0.30 -25.76 7.95
CA CYS A 256 0.12 -24.75 8.91
C CYS A 256 0.13 -25.27 10.34
N ASP A 257 1.26 -25.16 10.99
CA ASP A 257 1.40 -25.38 12.43
C ASP A 257 0.68 -24.26 13.20
N VAL A 258 -0.20 -24.63 14.12
CA VAL A 258 -0.92 -23.72 15.03
C VAL A 258 -0.57 -23.96 16.50
N SER A 259 0.56 -24.57 16.76
CA SER A 259 1.07 -24.85 18.10
C SER A 259 1.44 -23.56 18.87
N ARG A 260 1.70 -23.70 20.17
CA ARG A 260 2.06 -22.58 21.05
C ARG A 260 3.41 -21.96 20.69
N SER A 261 4.39 -22.73 20.20
CA SER A 261 5.72 -22.23 19.82
C SER A 261 5.65 -21.14 18.73
N VAL A 262 4.69 -21.27 17.82
CA VAL A 262 4.45 -20.35 16.71
C VAL A 262 3.25 -19.43 16.92
N SER A 263 2.62 -19.41 18.10
CA SER A 263 1.35 -18.71 18.39
C SER A 263 1.34 -17.23 17.98
N ASN A 264 2.44 -16.52 18.18
CA ASN A 264 2.55 -15.11 17.82
C ASN A 264 2.64 -14.89 16.30
N ILE A 265 3.04 -15.90 15.54
CA ILE A 265 3.22 -15.84 14.08
C ILE A 265 2.03 -16.48 13.37
N VAL A 266 1.41 -17.48 13.98
CA VAL A 266 0.27 -18.22 13.41
C VAL A 266 -0.84 -17.31 12.94
N ARG A 267 -1.18 -16.28 13.71
CA ARG A 267 -2.22 -15.33 13.32
C ARG A 267 -1.94 -14.67 11.95
N PHE A 268 -0.69 -14.41 11.62
CA PHE A 268 -0.29 -13.85 10.32
C PHE A 268 -0.34 -14.90 9.22
N PHE A 269 0.08 -16.12 9.52
CA PHE A 269 -0.03 -17.25 8.59
C PHE A 269 -1.49 -17.56 8.28
N LEU A 270 -2.34 -17.63 9.28
CA LEU A 270 -3.79 -17.85 9.11
C LEU A 270 -4.45 -16.71 8.34
N LEU A 271 -4.06 -15.46 8.59
CA LEU A 271 -4.54 -14.32 7.84
C LEU A 271 -4.19 -14.44 6.34
N ILE A 272 -2.96 -14.85 6.03
CA ILE A 272 -2.53 -15.07 4.65
C ILE A 272 -3.30 -16.23 4.03
N LEU A 273 -3.45 -17.35 4.75
CA LEU A 273 -4.22 -18.49 4.27
C LEU A 273 -5.67 -18.12 3.95
N TYR A 274 -6.32 -17.40 4.85
CA TYR A 274 -7.67 -16.91 4.63
C TYR A 274 -7.76 -16.08 3.35
N ARG A 275 -6.84 -15.11 3.18
CA ARG A 275 -6.83 -14.26 1.98
C ARG A 275 -6.44 -15.00 0.71
N LEU A 276 -5.60 -16.01 0.79
CA LEU A 276 -5.28 -16.86 -0.36
C LEU A 276 -6.49 -17.70 -0.79
N ASN A 277 -7.27 -18.22 0.17
CA ASN A 277 -8.52 -18.94 -0.12
C ASN A 277 -9.54 -18.09 -0.87
N GLU A 278 -9.62 -16.77 -0.59
CA GLU A 278 -10.51 -15.86 -1.33
C GLU A 278 -10.12 -15.68 -2.81
N VAL A 279 -8.86 -15.93 -3.15
CA VAL A 279 -8.29 -15.56 -4.47
C VAL A 279 -7.94 -16.76 -5.31
N ILE A 280 -7.48 -17.84 -4.72
CA ILE A 280 -7.02 -19.03 -5.41
C ILE A 280 -8.10 -20.11 -5.35
N SER A 281 -8.74 -20.38 -6.48
CA SER A 281 -9.87 -21.31 -6.57
C SER A 281 -9.52 -22.78 -6.33
N ARG A 282 -8.23 -23.13 -6.29
CA ARG A 282 -7.75 -24.50 -6.06
C ARG A 282 -6.70 -24.49 -4.95
N ILE A 283 -7.13 -24.04 -3.78
CA ILE A 283 -6.32 -24.10 -2.55
C ILE A 283 -7.01 -25.01 -1.55
N ARG A 284 -6.24 -25.87 -0.91
CA ARG A 284 -6.68 -26.62 0.29
C ARG A 284 -5.78 -26.25 1.45
N SER A 285 -6.38 -25.87 2.54
CA SER A 285 -5.70 -25.36 3.73
C SER A 285 -5.93 -26.28 4.91
N PHE A 286 -4.85 -26.69 5.52
CA PHE A 286 -4.81 -27.58 6.67
C PHE A 286 -4.11 -26.89 7.83
N VAL A 287 -4.56 -27.16 9.03
CA VAL A 287 -3.88 -26.78 10.27
C VAL A 287 -3.62 -28.00 11.11
N PHE A 288 -2.56 -27.98 11.89
CA PHE A 288 -2.25 -29.05 12.81
C PHE A 288 -1.62 -28.55 14.11
N CYS A 289 -1.78 -29.34 15.14
CA CYS A 289 -1.02 -29.29 16.37
C CYS A 289 -0.69 -30.74 16.79
N THR A 290 -1.60 -31.48 17.44
CA THR A 290 -1.47 -32.91 17.70
C THR A 290 -2.03 -33.77 16.57
N ASN A 291 -3.04 -33.26 15.85
CA ASN A 291 -3.66 -33.89 14.68
C ASN A 291 -3.85 -32.89 13.56
N LEU A 292 -4.05 -33.39 12.35
CA LEU A 292 -4.28 -32.58 11.16
C LEU A 292 -5.78 -32.37 10.89
N VAL A 293 -6.18 -31.15 10.55
CA VAL A 293 -7.57 -30.79 10.22
C VAL A 293 -7.61 -29.89 8.98
N GLU A 294 -8.51 -30.17 8.05
CA GLU A 294 -8.78 -29.29 6.91
C GLU A 294 -9.63 -28.10 7.34
N VAL A 295 -9.18 -26.88 7.00
CA VAL A 295 -9.84 -25.61 7.38
C VAL A 295 -10.34 -24.82 6.16
N SER A 296 -10.20 -25.34 4.95
CA SER A 296 -10.76 -24.68 3.76
C SER A 296 -12.26 -24.41 3.89
N PRO A 297 -13.11 -25.36 4.32
CA PRO A 297 -14.54 -25.11 4.50
C PRO A 297 -14.84 -24.06 5.58
N LEU A 298 -14.01 -24.00 6.63
CA LEU A 298 -14.16 -22.98 7.68
C LEU A 298 -13.97 -21.57 7.13
N PHE A 299 -12.98 -21.38 6.26
CA PHE A 299 -12.69 -20.08 5.63
C PHE A 299 -13.73 -19.66 4.60
N GLU A 300 -14.48 -20.60 4.04
CA GLU A 300 -15.60 -20.33 3.13
C GLU A 300 -16.88 -19.95 3.87
N MET A 301 -17.11 -20.53 5.03
CA MET A 301 -18.35 -20.37 5.79
C MET A 301 -18.33 -19.20 6.79
N HIS A 302 -17.16 -18.81 7.28
CA HIS A 302 -17.04 -17.83 8.37
C HIS A 302 -16.19 -16.62 7.96
N PRO A 303 -16.55 -15.42 8.44
CA PRO A 303 -15.70 -14.24 8.27
C PRO A 303 -14.39 -14.42 9.04
N LEU A 304 -13.35 -13.70 8.59
CA LEU A 304 -11.98 -13.86 9.10
C LEU A 304 -11.87 -13.87 10.64
N HIS A 305 -12.55 -12.93 11.31
CA HIS A 305 -12.42 -12.78 12.77
C HIS A 305 -13.00 -13.98 13.52
N GLU A 306 -14.12 -14.57 13.05
CA GLU A 306 -14.72 -15.76 13.60
C GLU A 306 -13.85 -17.00 13.34
N ALA A 307 -13.41 -17.18 12.09
CA ALA A 307 -12.54 -18.29 11.72
C ALA A 307 -11.25 -18.30 12.55
N LEU A 308 -10.61 -17.15 12.76
CA LEU A 308 -9.43 -17.04 13.61
C LEU A 308 -9.72 -17.31 15.08
N ALA A 309 -10.87 -16.87 15.58
CA ALA A 309 -11.28 -17.15 16.97
C ALA A 309 -11.53 -18.65 17.20
N MET A 310 -12.20 -19.32 16.26
CA MET A 310 -12.44 -20.78 16.30
C MET A 310 -11.12 -21.57 16.25
N LEU A 311 -10.19 -21.20 15.38
CA LEU A 311 -8.88 -21.85 15.28
C LEU A 311 -8.03 -21.67 16.55
N ARG A 312 -8.14 -20.54 17.24
CA ARG A 312 -7.41 -20.27 18.50
C ARG A 312 -8.00 -21.01 19.70
N SER A 313 -9.32 -21.12 19.77
CA SER A 313 -10.02 -21.78 20.88
C SER A 313 -10.19 -23.27 20.65
N GLY A 314 -10.07 -23.77 19.43
CA GLY A 314 -10.45 -25.12 19.03
C GLY A 314 -11.96 -25.35 19.02
N ALA A 315 -12.78 -24.31 19.25
CA ALA A 315 -14.22 -24.44 19.32
C ALA A 315 -14.84 -24.73 17.95
N GLY A 316 -15.58 -25.80 17.83
CA GLY A 316 -16.26 -26.18 16.58
C GLY A 316 -15.35 -26.78 15.50
N ILE A 317 -14.10 -27.08 15.83
CA ILE A 317 -13.12 -27.70 14.93
C ILE A 317 -12.54 -28.93 15.66
N PRO A 318 -12.38 -30.07 14.99
CA PRO A 318 -11.84 -31.28 15.62
C PRO A 318 -10.30 -31.22 15.77
N ILE A 319 -9.73 -30.06 16.12
CA ILE A 319 -8.31 -29.89 16.35
C ILE A 319 -7.96 -30.13 17.81
N LEU A 320 -6.98 -30.97 18.06
CA LEU A 320 -6.46 -31.24 19.39
C LEU A 320 -5.28 -30.28 19.65
N LEU A 321 -5.53 -29.26 20.48
CA LEU A 321 -4.51 -28.31 20.92
C LEU A 321 -3.71 -28.92 22.07
N GLY A 322 -2.56 -29.50 21.78
CA GLY A 322 -1.71 -30.18 22.73
C GLY A 322 -0.25 -30.11 22.38
N ARG A 323 0.41 -31.26 22.47
CA ARG A 323 1.80 -31.42 22.02
C ARG A 323 1.86 -31.45 20.49
N THR A 324 2.73 -30.65 19.92
CA THR A 324 2.90 -30.63 18.47
C THR A 324 3.52 -31.93 17.99
N ASP A 325 2.91 -32.53 16.98
CA ASP A 325 3.38 -33.74 16.33
C ASP A 325 3.39 -33.55 14.80
N TYR A 326 4.54 -33.14 14.27
CA TYR A 326 4.74 -33.00 12.83
C TYR A 326 4.67 -34.35 12.11
N GLY A 327 5.33 -35.36 12.70
CA GLY A 327 5.38 -36.69 12.08
C GLY A 327 4.00 -37.31 11.94
N GLY A 328 3.22 -37.34 13.02
CA GLY A 328 1.84 -37.84 13.02
C GLY A 328 0.96 -37.03 12.05
N SER A 329 1.06 -35.71 12.05
CA SER A 329 0.28 -34.86 11.12
C SER A 329 0.64 -35.07 9.64
N LEU A 330 1.90 -35.35 9.32
CA LEU A 330 2.33 -35.69 7.96
C LEU A 330 1.82 -37.08 7.54
N LEU A 331 1.73 -38.04 8.47
CA LEU A 331 1.08 -39.34 8.23
C LEU A 331 -0.41 -39.19 8.00
N ASP A 332 -1.11 -38.42 8.85
CA ASP A 332 -2.54 -38.10 8.68
C ASP A 332 -2.79 -37.51 7.27
N PHE A 333 -1.93 -36.57 6.84
CA PHE A 333 -2.03 -35.97 5.52
C PHE A 333 -1.84 -37.00 4.41
N LYS A 334 -0.85 -37.86 4.54
CA LYS A 334 -0.57 -38.93 3.55
C LYS A 334 -1.76 -39.89 3.45
N ASP A 335 -2.34 -40.29 4.58
CA ASP A 335 -3.35 -41.35 4.62
C ASP A 335 -4.74 -40.84 4.27
N GLN A 336 -5.09 -39.62 4.67
CA GLN A 336 -6.44 -39.09 4.51
C GLN A 336 -6.60 -38.12 3.33
N TYR A 337 -5.52 -37.44 2.89
CA TYR A 337 -5.59 -36.31 1.94
C TYR A 337 -4.61 -36.45 0.76
N SER A 338 -4.11 -37.63 0.49
CA SER A 338 -3.21 -37.88 -0.64
C SER A 338 -3.82 -37.58 -2.01
N ASP A 339 -5.15 -37.52 -2.11
CA ASP A 339 -5.91 -37.11 -3.30
C ASP A 339 -5.60 -35.69 -3.78
N CYS A 340 -5.20 -34.80 -2.88
CA CYS A 340 -4.81 -33.42 -3.23
C CYS A 340 -3.39 -33.33 -3.85
N LEU A 341 -2.59 -34.40 -3.79
CA LEU A 341 -1.24 -34.42 -4.34
C LEU A 341 -1.27 -34.72 -5.82
N THR A 342 -1.03 -33.72 -6.62
CA THR A 342 -0.89 -33.83 -8.06
C THR A 342 0.48 -33.32 -8.51
N LYS A 343 0.95 -33.75 -9.70
CA LYS A 343 2.19 -33.21 -10.30
C LYS A 343 2.11 -31.71 -10.64
N ARG A 344 0.98 -31.04 -10.36
CA ARG A 344 0.77 -29.60 -10.50
C ARG A 344 0.68 -28.90 -9.14
N ALA A 345 0.43 -29.66 -8.07
CA ALA A 345 0.26 -29.12 -6.73
C ALA A 345 1.58 -28.58 -6.16
N THR A 346 1.51 -27.40 -5.57
CA THR A 346 2.58 -26.86 -4.74
C THR A 346 2.16 -27.01 -3.29
N VAL A 347 2.91 -27.77 -2.52
CA VAL A 347 2.68 -27.95 -1.08
C VAL A 347 3.53 -26.93 -0.32
N ILE A 348 2.91 -26.19 0.59
CA ILE A 348 3.57 -25.19 1.45
C ILE A 348 3.37 -25.60 2.89
N ILE A 349 4.45 -25.84 3.61
CA ILE A 349 4.44 -26.12 5.04
C ILE A 349 4.89 -24.84 5.76
N LEU A 350 4.09 -24.42 6.75
CA LEU A 350 4.31 -23.26 7.61
C LEU A 350 4.53 -23.74 9.05
N GLY A 351 5.75 -23.65 9.56
CA GLY A 351 6.04 -24.09 10.93
C GLY A 351 7.52 -24.23 11.24
N ASP A 352 7.87 -24.33 12.53
CA ASP A 352 9.24 -24.33 13.05
C ASP A 352 9.91 -25.70 13.03
N ALA A 353 9.16 -26.75 12.69
CA ALA A 353 9.61 -28.15 12.70
C ALA A 353 9.98 -28.69 14.09
N ARG A 354 9.45 -28.08 15.18
CA ARG A 354 9.65 -28.57 16.56
C ARG A 354 8.69 -29.69 16.88
N ASN A 355 9.22 -30.92 16.94
CA ASN A 355 8.43 -32.13 17.01
C ASN A 355 8.31 -32.72 18.43
N ASN A 356 8.68 -31.96 19.46
CA ASN A 356 8.64 -32.40 20.86
C ASN A 356 9.24 -33.81 21.10
N TYR A 357 10.31 -34.13 20.35
CA TYR A 357 11.00 -35.42 20.36
C TYR A 357 10.11 -36.64 19.92
N SER A 358 8.99 -36.36 19.21
CA SER A 358 8.19 -37.42 18.58
C SER A 358 8.90 -37.92 17.31
N GLU A 359 8.44 -39.07 16.79
CA GLU A 359 8.98 -39.63 15.54
C GLU A 359 8.72 -38.65 14.37
N PRO A 360 9.74 -38.28 13.58
CA PRO A 360 9.56 -37.26 12.51
C PRO A 360 8.89 -37.80 11.24
N HIS A 361 8.73 -39.10 11.08
CA HIS A 361 8.07 -39.74 9.94
C HIS A 361 8.47 -39.15 8.59
N THR A 362 9.79 -39.07 8.33
CA THR A 362 10.35 -38.48 7.11
C THR A 362 9.89 -39.15 5.83
N GLU A 363 9.47 -40.43 5.92
CA GLU A 363 8.88 -41.20 4.81
C GLU A 363 7.55 -40.60 4.33
N ALA A 364 6.75 -40.01 5.24
CA ALA A 364 5.52 -39.32 4.85
C ALA A 364 5.83 -38.04 4.07
N LEU A 365 6.83 -37.25 4.50
CA LEU A 365 7.25 -36.06 3.79
C LEU A 365 7.88 -36.39 2.42
N ARG A 366 8.67 -37.46 2.35
CA ARG A 366 9.18 -38.00 1.09
C ARG A 366 8.04 -38.35 0.14
N PHE A 367 7.03 -39.08 0.61
CA PHE A 367 5.85 -39.44 -0.18
C PHE A 367 5.15 -38.19 -0.77
N ILE A 368 4.99 -37.12 0.04
CA ILE A 368 4.41 -35.85 -0.39
C ILE A 368 5.29 -35.22 -1.48
N SER A 369 6.59 -35.11 -1.23
CA SER A 369 7.57 -34.51 -2.13
C SER A 369 7.60 -35.18 -3.49
N GLU A 370 7.55 -36.54 -3.55
CA GLU A 370 7.56 -37.31 -4.79
C GLU A 370 6.29 -37.14 -5.63
N ARG A 371 5.16 -36.76 -5.03
CA ARG A 371 3.85 -36.63 -5.69
C ARG A 371 3.44 -35.21 -6.06
N CYS A 372 3.99 -34.21 -5.40
CA CYS A 372 3.72 -32.81 -5.71
C CYS A 372 4.70 -32.27 -6.77
N LYS A 373 4.39 -31.10 -7.32
CA LYS A 373 5.30 -30.36 -8.21
C LYS A 373 6.46 -29.76 -7.42
N ARG A 374 6.16 -29.27 -6.22
CA ARG A 374 7.12 -28.62 -5.30
C ARG A 374 6.66 -28.74 -3.88
N LEU A 375 7.62 -28.90 -2.99
CA LEU A 375 7.45 -28.82 -1.55
C LEU A 375 8.25 -27.63 -1.03
N ILE A 376 7.55 -26.65 -0.45
CA ILE A 376 8.14 -25.41 0.09
C ILE A 376 7.94 -25.41 1.60
N TRP A 377 9.03 -25.25 2.35
CA TRP A 377 8.95 -25.09 3.80
C TRP A 377 9.27 -23.67 4.20
N LEU A 378 8.37 -23.04 4.95
CA LEU A 378 8.51 -21.69 5.50
C LEU A 378 8.63 -21.78 7.01
N ASN A 379 9.86 -21.61 7.48
CA ASN A 379 10.18 -21.74 8.90
C ASN A 379 10.29 -20.34 9.53
N PRO A 380 9.57 -20.04 10.63
CA PRO A 380 9.66 -18.77 11.35
C PRO A 380 10.99 -18.56 12.06
N GLU A 381 11.76 -19.63 12.28
CA GLU A 381 13.07 -19.57 12.89
C GLU A 381 14.19 -19.34 11.86
N THR A 382 15.28 -18.74 12.33
CA THR A 382 16.49 -18.55 11.52
C THR A 382 17.15 -19.90 11.21
N PRO A 383 17.84 -20.04 10.07
CA PRO A 383 18.53 -21.29 9.70
C PRO A 383 19.53 -21.80 10.74
N SER A 384 20.09 -20.92 11.56
CA SER A 384 20.99 -21.28 12.65
C SER A 384 20.34 -22.13 13.76
N LEU A 385 19.01 -22.03 13.91
CA LEU A 385 18.24 -22.79 14.90
C LEU A 385 17.70 -24.12 14.36
N TRP A 386 17.76 -24.34 13.04
CA TRP A 386 17.25 -25.55 12.41
C TRP A 386 18.01 -26.80 12.86
N GLY A 387 17.31 -27.72 13.49
CA GLY A 387 17.88 -28.94 14.06
C GLY A 387 18.55 -28.71 15.41
N SER A 388 18.25 -27.61 16.11
CA SER A 388 18.61 -27.41 17.52
C SER A 388 17.43 -27.79 18.43
N GLY A 389 17.72 -28.40 19.57
CA GLY A 389 16.72 -28.88 20.50
C GLY A 389 15.86 -29.99 19.90
N ASP A 390 14.56 -29.77 19.85
CA ASP A 390 13.55 -30.70 19.31
C ASP A 390 13.17 -30.39 17.85
N SER A 391 13.89 -29.48 17.18
CA SER A 391 13.63 -29.15 15.77
C SER A 391 14.18 -30.23 14.85
N GLU A 392 13.29 -30.84 14.06
CA GLU A 392 13.61 -31.88 13.09
C GLU A 392 13.85 -31.33 11.67
N MET A 393 14.00 -30.01 11.55
CA MET A 393 14.12 -29.33 10.24
C MET A 393 15.23 -29.92 9.37
N LYS A 394 16.39 -30.29 9.96
CA LYS A 394 17.50 -30.91 9.22
C LYS A 394 17.13 -32.23 8.57
N LYS A 395 16.24 -33.03 9.19
CA LYS A 395 15.76 -34.28 8.61
C LYS A 395 14.74 -34.07 7.50
N TYR A 396 14.00 -32.94 7.53
CA TYR A 396 13.01 -32.59 6.52
C TYR A 396 13.59 -31.87 5.29
N LEU A 397 14.72 -31.17 5.46
CA LEU A 397 15.38 -30.38 4.39
C LEU A 397 15.61 -31.17 3.09
N PRO A 398 16.10 -32.43 3.09
CA PRO A 398 16.38 -33.16 1.84
C PRO A 398 15.17 -33.35 0.94
N TYR A 399 13.95 -33.31 1.50
CA TYR A 399 12.69 -33.51 0.78
C TYR A 399 12.07 -32.20 0.29
N CYS A 400 12.57 -31.05 0.74
CA CYS A 400 12.05 -29.74 0.38
C CYS A 400 12.68 -29.25 -0.93
N SER A 401 11.84 -28.82 -1.90
CA SER A 401 12.33 -28.10 -3.07
C SER A 401 12.95 -26.75 -2.70
N VAL A 402 12.35 -26.11 -1.69
CA VAL A 402 12.79 -24.83 -1.11
C VAL A 402 12.45 -24.83 0.37
N ALA A 403 13.43 -24.50 1.22
CA ALA A 403 13.22 -24.17 2.62
C ALA A 403 13.77 -22.78 2.90
N ARG A 404 12.96 -21.91 3.51
CA ARG A 404 13.34 -20.51 3.78
C ARG A 404 12.83 -20.05 5.13
N GLU A 405 13.57 -19.14 5.72
CA GLU A 405 13.12 -18.36 6.86
C GLU A 405 11.91 -17.48 6.45
N CYS A 406 10.91 -17.45 7.32
CA CYS A 406 9.69 -16.68 7.15
C CYS A 406 9.29 -16.00 8.46
N SER A 407 10.17 -15.15 8.97
CA SER A 407 10.04 -14.43 10.25
C SER A 407 9.52 -13.00 10.09
N THR A 408 9.43 -12.45 8.87
CA THR A 408 9.00 -11.07 8.57
C THR A 408 7.97 -11.04 7.42
N LEU A 409 7.21 -9.94 7.31
CA LEU A 409 6.32 -9.76 6.15
C LEU A 409 7.09 -9.70 4.82
N ARG A 410 8.29 -9.15 4.83
CA ARG A 410 9.16 -9.11 3.65
C ARG A 410 9.56 -10.52 3.17
N HIS A 411 9.74 -11.46 4.10
CA HIS A 411 9.98 -12.86 3.74
C HIS A 411 8.74 -13.46 3.05
N LEU A 412 7.55 -13.19 3.55
CA LEU A 412 6.30 -13.61 2.94
C LEU A 412 6.08 -13.01 1.54
N GLU A 413 6.37 -11.71 1.36
CA GLU A 413 6.33 -11.06 0.04
C GLU A 413 7.20 -11.79 -0.98
N ARG A 414 8.44 -12.14 -0.61
CA ARG A 414 9.35 -12.89 -1.47
C ARG A 414 8.83 -14.29 -1.83
N VAL A 415 8.16 -14.96 -0.91
CA VAL A 415 7.54 -16.27 -1.17
C VAL A 415 6.39 -16.14 -2.16
N VAL A 416 5.54 -15.16 -1.96
CA VAL A 416 4.44 -14.83 -2.89
C VAL A 416 4.99 -14.51 -4.29
N GLU A 417 6.03 -13.69 -4.38
CA GLU A 417 6.71 -13.41 -5.65
C GLU A 417 7.34 -14.66 -6.28
N TYR A 418 7.92 -15.53 -5.46
CA TYR A 418 8.48 -16.81 -5.94
C TYR A 418 7.40 -17.69 -6.54
N LEU A 419 6.25 -17.84 -5.87
CA LEU A 419 5.10 -18.59 -6.39
C LEU A 419 4.62 -18.02 -7.73
N LEU A 420 4.66 -16.70 -7.90
CA LEU A 420 4.30 -16.02 -9.15
C LEU A 420 5.28 -16.29 -10.28
N ARG A 421 6.60 -16.21 -10.03
CA ARG A 421 7.64 -16.38 -11.06
C ARG A 421 7.72 -17.80 -11.58
N VAL A 422 7.40 -18.75 -10.73
CA VAL A 422 7.54 -20.19 -11.03
C VAL A 422 6.45 -20.71 -11.96
N HIS A 423 5.34 -20.02 -12.07
CA HIS A 423 4.26 -20.37 -13.00
C HIS A 423 4.46 -19.77 -14.40
N ASP A 424 5.39 -18.83 -14.55
CA ASP A 424 5.72 -18.23 -15.85
C ASP A 424 6.71 -19.09 -16.69
N ARG A 425 7.29 -20.15 -16.10
CA ARG A 425 8.15 -21.13 -16.77
C ARG A 425 7.44 -22.47 -16.95
#